data_71212181a00f5941faca8c4a3c3548db
#
_entry.id   71212181a00f5941faca8c4a3c3548db
#
_cell.length_a   1.000
_cell.length_b   1.000
_cell.length_c   1.000
_cell.angle_alpha   90.00
_cell.angle_beta   90.00
_cell.angle_gamma   90.00
#
_symmetry.space_group_name_H-M   'P 1'
#
loop_
_entity.id
_entity.type
_entity.pdbx_description
1 polymer ?
#
loop_
_entity_poly.entity_id
_entity_poly.type
_entity_poly.pdbx_seq_one_letter_code
_entity_poly.pdbx_strand_id
1 'polypeptide(L)'
;MSDKIRAVIVDDEETAIDNLCFELKKYQWISVEGVARNGKAGIRLIEKEHPDLLFLDVELPDMLGMDVAIKVHEMQNWNMHIIFYTAYNKYLIDALRNYAFDFLLKPVDPQELAVALERLQTADGEKDSNNFLSDMNRGGEKSFMVVTPMGDLRVLRVSDIGYFRYVSDRKIWEVALTNGSFIPLKRNTRAENLCAYDPAFVQIHQSYIINMNYLLMVQGGQCI
;
A
#
# COMPACT_ATOMS: atom_id res chain seq x y z
N MET A 1 -21.39 24.22 -14.37
CA MET A 1 -20.00 24.37 -13.90
C MET A 1 -19.56 22.94 -13.65
N SER A 2 -18.55 22.46 -14.37
CA SER A 2 -18.02 21.12 -14.08
C SER A 2 -17.40 21.18 -12.67
N ASP A 3 -17.84 20.31 -11.77
CA ASP A 3 -17.26 20.23 -10.44
C ASP A 3 -15.77 19.88 -10.58
N LYS A 4 -14.92 20.55 -9.79
CA LYS A 4 -13.50 20.26 -9.79
C LYS A 4 -13.24 18.89 -9.16
N ILE A 5 -12.30 18.13 -9.71
CA ILE A 5 -11.81 16.91 -9.07
C ILE A 5 -11.07 17.31 -7.80
N ARG A 6 -11.54 16.78 -6.68
CA ARG A 6 -10.98 17.03 -5.35
C ARG A 6 -9.86 16.02 -5.08
N ALA A 7 -8.64 16.50 -4.90
CA ALA A 7 -7.48 15.66 -4.70
C ALA A 7 -6.95 15.76 -3.26
N VAL A 8 -6.46 14.65 -2.71
CA VAL A 8 -5.69 14.57 -1.47
C VAL A 8 -4.32 13.97 -1.76
N ILE A 9 -3.29 14.46 -1.08
CA ILE A 9 -1.93 13.95 -1.19
C ILE A 9 -1.52 13.36 0.17
N VAL A 10 -1.00 12.14 0.18
CA VAL A 10 -0.47 11.47 1.38
C VAL A 10 0.97 11.05 1.10
N ASP A 11 1.91 11.82 1.64
CA ASP A 11 3.35 11.68 1.42
C ASP A 11 4.09 12.38 2.56
N ASP A 12 5.20 11.85 3.07
CA ASP A 12 5.98 12.47 4.15
C ASP A 12 7.11 13.36 3.62
N GLU A 13 7.44 13.24 2.34
CA GLU A 13 8.51 14.00 1.70
C GLU A 13 8.04 15.35 1.18
N GLU A 14 8.45 16.44 1.85
CA GLU A 14 8.02 17.81 1.53
C GLU A 14 8.35 18.21 0.09
N THR A 15 9.54 17.85 -0.39
CA THR A 15 9.98 18.16 -1.77
C THR A 15 9.13 17.47 -2.83
N ALA A 16 8.68 16.24 -2.57
CA ALA A 16 7.79 15.50 -3.46
C ALA A 16 6.39 16.13 -3.49
N ILE A 17 5.87 16.49 -2.32
CA ILE A 17 4.59 17.20 -2.17
C ILE A 17 4.61 18.52 -2.95
N ASP A 18 5.64 19.34 -2.74
CA ASP A 18 5.77 20.66 -3.40
C ASP A 18 5.86 20.51 -4.92
N ASN A 19 6.63 19.54 -5.40
CA ASN A 19 6.77 19.24 -6.81
C ASN A 19 5.42 18.86 -7.43
N LEU A 20 4.71 17.92 -6.83
CA LEU A 20 3.40 17.48 -7.30
C LEU A 20 2.37 18.63 -7.25
N CYS A 21 2.32 19.38 -6.15
CA CYS A 21 1.44 20.55 -6.03
C CYS A 21 1.73 21.61 -7.09
N PHE A 22 3.00 21.84 -7.41
CA PHE A 22 3.39 22.79 -8.46
C PHE A 22 2.87 22.35 -9.84
N GLU A 23 3.00 21.07 -10.16
CA GLU A 23 2.50 20.52 -11.42
C GLU A 23 0.97 20.53 -11.48
N LEU A 24 0.28 20.14 -10.40
CA LEU A 24 -1.18 20.11 -10.33
C LEU A 24 -1.83 21.50 -10.49
N LYS A 25 -1.15 22.60 -10.09
CA LYS A 25 -1.65 23.97 -10.29
C LYS A 25 -1.88 24.34 -11.76
N LYS A 26 -1.27 23.63 -12.70
CA LYS A 26 -1.47 23.82 -14.14
C LYS A 26 -2.86 23.35 -14.60
N TYR A 27 -3.54 22.52 -13.80
CA TYR A 27 -4.83 21.91 -14.12
C TYR A 27 -5.95 22.59 -13.30
N GLN A 28 -6.66 23.57 -13.90
CA GLN A 28 -7.69 24.37 -13.22
C GLN A 28 -8.89 23.56 -12.74
N TRP A 29 -9.06 22.34 -13.28
CA TRP A 29 -10.13 21.41 -12.95
C TRP A 29 -9.78 20.45 -11.80
N ILE A 30 -8.56 20.55 -11.22
CA ILE A 30 -8.15 19.83 -10.01
C ILE A 30 -8.03 20.80 -8.84
N SER A 31 -8.47 20.39 -7.67
CA SER A 31 -8.31 21.11 -6.40
C SER A 31 -7.65 20.21 -5.36
N VAL A 32 -6.51 20.61 -4.84
CA VAL A 32 -5.86 19.90 -3.73
C VAL A 32 -6.49 20.35 -2.42
N GLU A 33 -7.32 19.50 -1.81
CA GLU A 33 -8.08 19.79 -0.60
C GLU A 33 -7.26 19.63 0.68
N GLY A 34 -6.17 18.85 0.60
CA GLY A 34 -5.28 18.69 1.73
C GLY A 34 -4.11 17.76 1.49
N VAL A 35 -3.16 17.83 2.43
CA VAL A 35 -1.94 17.03 2.44
C VAL A 35 -1.78 16.39 3.81
N ALA A 36 -1.42 15.11 3.85
CA ALA A 36 -1.08 14.39 5.07
C ALA A 36 0.32 13.78 4.95
N ARG A 37 1.08 13.79 6.07
CA ARG A 37 2.48 13.34 6.09
C ARG A 37 2.68 11.97 6.72
N ASN A 38 1.62 11.22 6.94
CA ASN A 38 1.65 9.84 7.42
C ASN A 38 0.31 9.16 7.16
N GLY A 39 0.29 7.82 7.18
CA GLY A 39 -0.88 7.05 6.82
C GLY A 39 -2.09 7.30 7.72
N LYS A 40 -1.90 7.40 9.05
CA LYS A 40 -3.01 7.67 9.98
C LYS A 40 -3.65 9.04 9.76
N ALA A 41 -2.85 10.06 9.49
CA ALA A 41 -3.36 11.38 9.17
C ALA A 41 -4.04 11.37 7.78
N GLY A 42 -3.48 10.64 6.83
CA GLY A 42 -4.04 10.45 5.49
C GLY A 42 -5.44 9.85 5.53
N ILE A 43 -5.63 8.74 6.26
CA ILE A 43 -6.93 8.09 6.41
C ILE A 43 -7.97 9.08 6.96
N ARG A 44 -7.66 9.80 8.05
CA ARG A 44 -8.58 10.80 8.61
C ARG A 44 -8.91 11.94 7.66
N LEU A 45 -7.92 12.38 6.87
CA LEU A 45 -8.12 13.44 5.89
C LEU A 45 -9.03 12.95 4.74
N ILE A 46 -8.82 11.74 4.24
CA ILE A 46 -9.64 11.11 3.20
C ILE A 46 -11.08 10.92 3.68
N GLU A 47 -11.27 10.44 4.91
CA GLU A 47 -12.60 10.31 5.53
C GLU A 47 -13.33 11.65 5.66
N LYS A 48 -12.61 12.72 5.95
CA LYS A 48 -13.21 14.05 6.10
C LYS A 48 -13.54 14.70 4.76
N GLU A 49 -12.62 14.62 3.81
CA GLU A 49 -12.71 15.39 2.56
C GLU A 49 -13.45 14.62 1.46
N HIS A 50 -13.60 13.28 1.54
CA HIS A 50 -14.18 12.44 0.48
C HIS A 50 -13.63 12.83 -0.91
N PRO A 51 -12.31 12.71 -1.15
CA PRO A 51 -11.71 13.14 -2.41
C PRO A 51 -12.10 12.21 -3.56
N ASP A 52 -12.04 12.74 -4.79
CA ASP A 52 -12.20 11.97 -6.03
C ASP A 52 -10.88 11.33 -6.46
N LEU A 53 -9.75 11.92 -6.02
CA LEU A 53 -8.39 11.50 -6.38
C LEU A 53 -7.47 11.49 -5.16
N LEU A 54 -6.75 10.41 -4.97
CA LEU A 54 -5.73 10.26 -3.96
C LEU A 54 -4.36 10.04 -4.61
N PHE A 55 -3.41 10.94 -4.34
CA PHE A 55 -1.99 10.68 -4.57
C PHE A 55 -1.41 10.11 -3.28
N LEU A 56 -0.77 8.94 -3.37
CA LEU A 56 -0.38 8.16 -2.20
C LEU A 56 1.05 7.64 -2.35
N ASP A 57 1.93 7.99 -1.42
CA ASP A 57 3.24 7.35 -1.37
C ASP A 57 3.11 5.90 -0.89
N VAL A 58 3.93 5.04 -1.45
CA VAL A 58 4.03 3.63 -1.07
C VAL A 58 4.65 3.47 0.32
N GLU A 59 5.61 4.31 0.67
CA GLU A 59 6.34 4.22 1.93
C GLU A 59 6.07 5.42 2.84
N LEU A 60 5.21 5.23 3.84
CA LEU A 60 4.92 6.24 4.85
C LEU A 60 5.60 5.88 6.18
N PRO A 61 5.85 6.86 7.07
CA PRO A 61 6.61 6.64 8.29
C PRO A 61 5.94 5.69 9.30
N ASP A 62 4.62 5.52 9.23
CA ASP A 62 3.84 4.75 10.19
C ASP A 62 3.19 3.49 9.62
N MET A 63 3.03 3.39 8.29
CA MET A 63 2.47 2.22 7.58
C MET A 63 2.81 2.27 6.09
N LEU A 64 2.54 1.21 5.35
CA LEU A 64 2.64 1.25 3.89
C LEU A 64 1.43 1.97 3.28
N GLY A 65 1.65 2.69 2.17
CA GLY A 65 0.56 3.31 1.42
C GLY A 65 -0.49 2.30 0.96
N MET A 66 -0.06 1.05 0.70
CA MET A 66 -0.99 -0.02 0.39
C MET A 66 -1.95 -0.33 1.53
N ASP A 67 -1.47 -0.30 2.79
CA ASP A 67 -2.35 -0.47 3.96
C ASP A 67 -3.36 0.68 4.08
N VAL A 68 -2.95 1.90 3.68
CA VAL A 68 -3.86 3.05 3.58
C VAL A 68 -4.91 2.79 2.51
N ALA A 69 -4.50 2.37 1.30
CA ALA A 69 -5.40 2.09 0.18
C ALA A 69 -6.44 1.02 0.53
N ILE A 70 -6.02 -0.08 1.17
CA ILE A 70 -6.91 -1.16 1.62
C ILE A 70 -7.93 -0.63 2.64
N LYS A 71 -7.46 0.07 3.69
CA LYS A 71 -8.35 0.61 4.72
C LYS A 71 -9.36 1.60 4.16
N VAL A 72 -8.92 2.48 3.29
CA VAL A 72 -9.79 3.48 2.67
C VAL A 72 -10.84 2.78 1.79
N HIS A 73 -10.45 1.75 1.04
CA HIS A 73 -11.40 0.97 0.24
C HIS A 73 -12.48 0.27 1.08
N GLU A 74 -12.09 -0.30 2.23
CA GLU A 74 -13.04 -0.94 3.15
C GLU A 74 -14.06 0.05 3.75
N MET A 75 -13.66 1.31 3.90
CA MET A 75 -14.46 2.35 4.54
C MET A 75 -15.25 3.21 3.55
N GLN A 76 -14.75 3.32 2.31
CA GLN A 76 -15.34 4.24 1.33
C GLN A 76 -16.65 3.70 0.74
N ASN A 77 -17.61 4.60 0.59
CA ASN A 77 -18.86 4.37 -0.14
C ASN A 77 -19.02 5.35 -1.31
N TRP A 78 -17.94 6.02 -1.74
CA TRP A 78 -17.88 6.94 -2.87
C TRP A 78 -16.81 6.49 -3.87
N ASN A 79 -16.84 7.03 -5.08
CA ASN A 79 -15.84 6.73 -6.10
C ASN A 79 -14.58 7.57 -5.88
N MET A 80 -13.42 6.93 -5.75
CA MET A 80 -12.12 7.58 -5.59
C MET A 80 -11.05 6.81 -6.38
N HIS A 81 -10.27 7.53 -7.16
CA HIS A 81 -9.14 6.96 -7.88
C HIS A 81 -7.86 7.13 -7.05
N ILE A 82 -6.99 6.12 -7.08
CA ILE A 82 -5.71 6.14 -6.38
C ILE A 82 -4.58 6.14 -7.40
N ILE A 83 -3.73 7.17 -7.36
CA ILE A 83 -2.46 7.23 -8.09
C ILE A 83 -1.35 7.11 -7.06
N PHE A 84 -0.55 6.04 -7.16
CA PHE A 84 0.64 5.95 -6.33
C PHE A 84 1.73 6.88 -6.86
N TYR A 85 2.30 7.70 -5.97
CA TYR A 85 3.38 8.64 -6.28
C TYR A 85 4.60 8.31 -5.41
N THR A 86 5.62 7.67 -5.99
CA THR A 86 6.66 7.03 -5.20
C THR A 86 8.05 7.09 -5.85
N ALA A 87 9.11 6.99 -5.06
CA ALA A 87 10.49 6.90 -5.53
C ALA A 87 10.88 5.49 -6.04
N TYR A 88 10.01 4.50 -5.88
CA TYR A 88 10.30 3.12 -6.28
C TYR A 88 10.35 2.96 -7.80
N ASN A 89 11.31 2.15 -8.27
CA ASN A 89 11.61 2.01 -9.68
C ASN A 89 10.53 1.24 -10.47
N LYS A 90 10.58 1.42 -11.81
CA LYS A 90 9.60 0.91 -12.79
C LYS A 90 9.29 -0.59 -12.72
N TYR A 91 10.23 -1.44 -12.29
CA TYR A 91 10.01 -2.90 -12.21
C TYR A 91 9.01 -3.30 -11.13
N LEU A 92 8.94 -2.48 -10.10
CA LEU A 92 7.99 -2.65 -9.02
C LEU A 92 6.59 -2.17 -9.42
N ILE A 93 6.56 -1.08 -10.19
CA ILE A 93 5.34 -0.52 -10.76
C ILE A 93 4.64 -1.55 -11.65
N ASP A 94 5.37 -2.32 -12.45
CA ASP A 94 4.78 -3.36 -13.31
C ASP A 94 4.10 -4.48 -12.49
N ALA A 95 4.63 -4.81 -11.32
CA ALA A 95 3.97 -5.74 -10.39
C ALA A 95 2.72 -5.14 -9.73
N LEU A 96 2.67 -3.82 -9.59
CA LEU A 96 1.58 -3.07 -8.96
C LEU A 96 0.54 -2.53 -9.95
N ARG A 97 0.85 -2.46 -11.25
CA ARG A 97 -0.05 -1.92 -12.30
C ARG A 97 -1.39 -2.63 -12.41
N ASN A 98 -1.45 -3.90 -12.02
CA ASN A 98 -2.72 -4.61 -11.91
C ASN A 98 -3.57 -4.14 -10.72
N TYR A 99 -3.09 -3.16 -9.93
CA TYR A 99 -3.53 -2.91 -8.56
C TYR A 99 -3.80 -1.43 -8.21
N ALA A 100 -3.61 -0.51 -9.13
CA ALA A 100 -3.94 0.91 -8.94
C ALA A 100 -4.47 1.51 -10.24
N PHE A 101 -5.12 2.66 -10.13
CA PHE A 101 -5.54 3.42 -11.31
C PHE A 101 -4.34 3.84 -12.14
N ASP A 102 -3.30 4.38 -11.49
CA ASP A 102 -2.03 4.73 -12.15
C ASP A 102 -0.87 4.86 -11.15
N PHE A 103 0.36 5.04 -11.68
CA PHE A 103 1.59 5.23 -10.92
C PHE A 103 2.41 6.37 -11.50
N LEU A 104 2.99 7.18 -10.61
CA LEU A 104 3.93 8.24 -10.95
C LEU A 104 5.22 8.06 -10.15
N LEU A 105 6.34 8.23 -10.82
CA LEU A 105 7.65 8.24 -10.17
C LEU A 105 7.97 9.61 -9.58
N LYS A 106 8.67 9.65 -8.45
CA LYS A 106 9.29 10.85 -7.88
C LYS A 106 10.66 11.12 -8.54
N PRO A 107 10.97 12.37 -8.92
CA PRO A 107 10.07 13.51 -9.01
C PRO A 107 9.07 13.33 -10.16
N VAL A 108 7.87 13.92 -10.05
CA VAL A 108 6.84 13.74 -11.07
C VAL A 108 7.30 14.27 -12.43
N ASP A 109 7.17 13.42 -13.46
CA ASP A 109 7.31 13.85 -14.85
C ASP A 109 6.00 14.50 -15.30
N PRO A 110 6.05 15.77 -15.79
CA PRO A 110 4.84 16.47 -16.25
C PRO A 110 4.08 15.75 -17.37
N GLN A 111 4.78 14.99 -18.23
CA GLN A 111 4.14 14.23 -19.32
C GLN A 111 3.43 12.99 -18.78
N GLU A 112 4.06 12.24 -17.86
CA GLU A 112 3.42 11.09 -17.20
C GLU A 112 2.20 11.54 -16.39
N LEU A 113 2.29 12.65 -15.66
CA LEU A 113 1.16 13.22 -14.94
C LEU A 113 0.02 13.59 -15.90
N ALA A 114 0.31 14.24 -17.03
CA ALA A 114 -0.71 14.60 -18.01
C ALA A 114 -1.46 13.37 -18.52
N VAL A 115 -0.74 12.29 -18.86
CA VAL A 115 -1.34 11.03 -19.33
C VAL A 115 -2.22 10.39 -18.26
N ALA A 116 -1.76 10.36 -16.99
CA ALA A 116 -2.56 9.81 -15.89
C ALA A 116 -3.84 10.60 -15.67
N LEU A 117 -3.76 11.94 -15.75
CA LEU A 117 -4.90 12.82 -15.57
C LEU A 117 -5.89 12.80 -16.75
N GLU A 118 -5.41 12.62 -18.00
CA GLU A 118 -6.28 12.40 -19.16
C GLU A 118 -7.09 11.10 -19.04
N ARG A 119 -6.46 10.03 -18.57
CA ARG A 119 -7.16 8.78 -18.27
C ARG A 119 -8.24 8.97 -17.22
N LEU A 120 -7.96 9.76 -16.18
CA LEU A 120 -8.94 10.06 -15.15
C LEU A 120 -10.19 10.73 -15.72
N GLN A 121 -10.04 11.69 -16.64
CA GLN A 121 -11.18 12.37 -17.30
C GLN A 121 -11.98 11.43 -18.20
N THR A 122 -11.37 10.42 -18.77
CA THR A 122 -12.05 9.46 -19.65
C THR A 122 -12.68 8.29 -18.88
N ALA A 123 -12.18 8.00 -17.69
CA ALA A 123 -12.65 6.88 -16.84
C ALA A 123 -13.99 7.13 -16.15
N ASP A 124 -14.49 8.36 -16.10
CA ASP A 124 -15.81 8.69 -15.49
C ASP A 124 -17.01 8.00 -16.17
N GLY A 125 -16.80 7.23 -17.23
CA GLY A 125 -17.83 6.44 -17.95
C GLY A 125 -17.80 4.94 -17.73
N GLU A 126 -16.72 4.36 -17.22
CA GLU A 126 -16.60 2.91 -17.06
C GLU A 126 -16.28 2.52 -15.61
N LYS A 127 -17.09 1.66 -15.03
CA LYS A 127 -17.01 1.14 -13.65
C LYS A 127 -15.79 0.26 -13.35
N ASP A 128 -14.66 0.41 -14.05
CA ASP A 128 -13.55 -0.53 -13.99
C ASP A 128 -12.43 -0.20 -13.00
N SER A 129 -12.45 0.98 -12.37
CA SER A 129 -11.40 1.40 -11.44
C SER A 129 -11.45 0.77 -10.05
N ASN A 130 -12.52 0.03 -9.72
CA ASN A 130 -12.67 -0.68 -8.43
C ASN A 130 -12.29 -2.17 -8.48
N ASN A 131 -11.81 -2.67 -9.62
CA ASN A 131 -11.49 -4.10 -9.76
C ASN A 131 -10.26 -4.54 -8.96
N PHE A 132 -9.39 -3.60 -8.57
CA PHE A 132 -8.15 -3.92 -7.93
C PHE A 132 -8.28 -4.65 -6.57
N LEU A 133 -8.97 -4.03 -5.62
CA LEU A 133 -9.11 -4.60 -4.28
C LEU A 133 -10.10 -5.77 -4.27
N SER A 134 -11.03 -5.80 -5.24
CA SER A 134 -11.89 -6.95 -5.46
C SER A 134 -11.13 -8.13 -6.08
N ASP A 135 -10.08 -7.91 -6.87
CA ASP A 135 -9.26 -8.98 -7.45
C ASP A 135 -8.24 -9.55 -6.46
N MET A 136 -7.75 -8.77 -5.50
CA MET A 136 -7.04 -9.34 -4.34
C MET A 136 -7.94 -10.30 -3.54
N ASN A 137 -9.26 -10.08 -3.55
CA ASN A 137 -10.23 -10.94 -2.89
C ASN A 137 -10.93 -11.96 -3.81
N ARG A 138 -10.95 -11.74 -5.14
CA ARG A 138 -11.66 -12.63 -6.09
C ARG A 138 -10.97 -13.97 -6.33
N GLY A 139 -9.67 -14.08 -6.03
CA GLY A 139 -8.94 -15.34 -6.13
C GLY A 139 -8.96 -16.21 -4.87
N GLY A 140 -9.59 -15.78 -3.79
CA GLY A 140 -9.57 -16.50 -2.50
C GLY A 140 -8.19 -16.53 -1.81
N GLU A 141 -7.17 -15.93 -2.41
CA GLU A 141 -5.79 -15.95 -1.93
C GLU A 141 -5.32 -14.53 -1.64
N LYS A 142 -5.26 -14.19 -0.35
CA LYS A 142 -4.80 -12.86 0.10
C LYS A 142 -3.31 -12.70 -0.14
N SER A 143 -2.94 -11.54 -0.66
CA SER A 143 -1.54 -11.13 -0.84
C SER A 143 -1.27 -9.85 -0.08
N PHE A 144 -0.04 -9.64 0.37
CA PHE A 144 0.41 -8.40 0.99
C PHE A 144 1.82 -8.04 0.55
N MET A 145 2.18 -6.78 0.72
CA MET A 145 3.49 -6.28 0.36
C MET A 145 4.39 -6.13 1.58
N VAL A 146 5.65 -6.45 1.39
CA VAL A 146 6.70 -6.24 2.39
C VAL A 146 7.87 -5.48 1.77
N VAL A 147 8.52 -4.64 2.57
CA VAL A 147 9.74 -3.93 2.19
C VAL A 147 10.94 -4.63 2.80
N THR A 148 11.95 -4.91 1.96
CA THR A 148 13.22 -5.46 2.42
C THR A 148 14.10 -4.35 3.03
N PRO A 149 15.20 -4.68 3.76
CA PRO A 149 16.14 -3.69 4.26
C PRO A 149 16.86 -2.89 3.16
N MET A 150 16.90 -3.40 1.93
CA MET A 150 17.45 -2.71 0.76
C MET A 150 16.46 -1.79 0.08
N GLY A 151 15.19 -1.77 0.56
CA GLY A 151 14.13 -0.99 -0.03
C GLY A 151 13.37 -1.73 -1.14
N ASP A 152 13.70 -3.00 -1.45
CA ASP A 152 12.92 -3.76 -2.43
C ASP A 152 11.55 -4.09 -1.87
N LEU A 153 10.51 -3.89 -2.67
CA LEU A 153 9.17 -4.39 -2.39
C LEU A 153 9.03 -5.84 -2.85
N ARG A 154 8.31 -6.64 -2.06
CA ARG A 154 7.96 -8.01 -2.41
C ARG A 154 6.47 -8.22 -2.16
N VAL A 155 5.78 -8.73 -3.17
CA VAL A 155 4.39 -9.21 -3.01
C VAL A 155 4.46 -10.67 -2.56
N LEU A 156 3.83 -10.97 -1.43
CA LEU A 156 3.79 -12.31 -0.85
C LEU A 156 2.34 -12.76 -0.73
N ARG A 157 2.04 -13.99 -1.07
CA ARG A 157 0.74 -14.60 -0.80
C ARG A 157 0.73 -15.18 0.61
N VAL A 158 -0.39 -15.10 1.29
CA VAL A 158 -0.54 -15.69 2.62
C VAL A 158 -0.23 -17.20 2.59
N SER A 159 -0.60 -17.89 1.50
CA SER A 159 -0.30 -19.30 1.27
C SER A 159 1.19 -19.61 1.09
N ASP A 160 2.02 -18.64 0.74
CA ASP A 160 3.47 -18.86 0.58
C ASP A 160 4.23 -18.67 1.90
N ILE A 161 3.57 -18.20 2.96
CA ILE A 161 4.21 -17.86 4.23
C ILE A 161 3.96 -18.94 5.27
N GLY A 162 5.02 -19.53 5.77
CA GLY A 162 4.99 -20.45 6.90
C GLY A 162 4.93 -19.72 8.26
N TYR A 163 5.85 -18.81 8.48
CA TYR A 163 5.93 -18.03 9.72
C TYR A 163 6.81 -16.78 9.56
N PHE A 164 6.78 -15.91 10.58
CA PHE A 164 7.73 -14.81 10.73
C PHE A 164 8.60 -15.05 11.96
N ARG A 165 9.87 -14.72 11.86
CA ARG A 165 10.82 -14.77 12.98
C ARG A 165 11.51 -13.43 13.18
N TYR A 166 11.73 -13.05 14.43
CA TYR A 166 12.54 -11.89 14.78
C TYR A 166 13.99 -12.31 14.98
N VAL A 167 14.91 -11.73 14.20
CA VAL A 167 16.34 -11.98 14.27
C VAL A 167 16.97 -10.92 15.15
N SER A 168 17.24 -11.27 16.40
CA SER A 168 17.69 -10.32 17.45
C SER A 168 19.01 -9.62 17.11
N ASP A 169 19.96 -10.31 16.48
CA ASP A 169 21.27 -9.77 16.12
C ASP A 169 21.16 -8.65 15.08
N ARG A 170 20.21 -8.77 14.16
CA ARG A 170 19.95 -7.79 13.09
C ARG A 170 18.86 -6.79 13.44
N LYS A 171 18.06 -7.07 14.49
CA LYS A 171 16.88 -6.31 14.91
C LYS A 171 15.85 -6.16 13.78
N ILE A 172 15.58 -7.24 13.06
CA ILE A 172 14.63 -7.30 11.96
C ILE A 172 13.74 -8.53 12.08
N TRP A 173 12.55 -8.44 11.48
CA TRP A 173 11.73 -9.59 11.18
C TRP A 173 12.17 -10.21 9.85
N GLU A 174 12.04 -11.53 9.73
CA GLU A 174 12.19 -12.27 8.49
C GLU A 174 10.92 -13.11 8.24
N VAL A 175 10.50 -13.15 6.99
CA VAL A 175 9.44 -14.05 6.53
C VAL A 175 10.08 -15.37 6.13
N ALA A 176 9.64 -16.47 6.72
CA ALA A 176 9.96 -17.83 6.28
C ALA A 176 8.90 -18.29 5.29
N LEU A 177 9.29 -18.52 4.06
CA LEU A 177 8.40 -19.02 3.02
C LEU A 177 8.29 -20.56 3.07
N THR A 178 7.19 -21.08 2.57
CA THR A 178 6.93 -22.54 2.52
C THR A 178 7.93 -23.30 1.65
N ASN A 179 8.61 -22.62 0.73
CA ASN A 179 9.71 -23.20 -0.07
C ASN A 179 11.06 -23.24 0.65
N GLY A 180 11.11 -22.83 1.95
CA GLY A 180 12.31 -22.81 2.77
C GLY A 180 13.18 -21.55 2.65
N SER A 181 12.81 -20.58 1.80
CA SER A 181 13.54 -19.33 1.69
C SER A 181 13.13 -18.31 2.77
N PHE A 182 14.01 -17.33 3.04
CA PHE A 182 13.77 -16.27 4.01
C PHE A 182 13.88 -14.91 3.33
N ILE A 183 12.93 -14.03 3.64
CA ILE A 183 12.94 -12.64 3.18
C ILE A 183 13.08 -11.74 4.39
N PRO A 184 14.20 -10.99 4.53
CA PRO A 184 14.33 -10.01 5.59
C PRO A 184 13.39 -8.84 5.36
N LEU A 185 12.78 -8.31 6.44
CA LEU A 185 11.90 -7.17 6.41
C LEU A 185 12.61 -5.90 6.90
N LYS A 186 12.08 -4.74 6.52
CA LYS A 186 12.59 -3.43 6.95
C LYS A 186 12.69 -3.36 8.48
N ARG A 187 13.72 -2.69 9.00
CA ARG A 187 14.04 -2.62 10.44
C ARG A 187 12.91 -2.15 11.36
N ASN A 188 12.04 -1.31 10.88
CA ASN A 188 10.95 -0.74 11.69
C ASN A 188 9.63 -1.55 11.59
N THR A 189 9.66 -2.74 10.97
CA THR A 189 8.49 -3.61 10.91
C THR A 189 8.09 -4.05 12.32
N ARG A 190 6.82 -3.88 12.69
CA ARG A 190 6.28 -4.26 14.00
C ARG A 190 5.46 -5.53 13.89
N ALA A 191 5.47 -6.33 14.96
CA ALA A 191 4.67 -7.58 15.02
C ALA A 191 3.19 -7.33 14.82
N GLU A 192 2.66 -6.25 15.40
CA GLU A 192 1.25 -5.88 15.28
C GLU A 192 0.84 -5.66 13.80
N ASN A 193 1.72 -5.02 13.02
CA ASN A 193 1.45 -4.81 11.60
C ASN A 193 1.43 -6.13 10.83
N LEU A 194 2.34 -7.06 11.15
CA LEU A 194 2.38 -8.38 10.51
C LEU A 194 1.13 -9.21 10.84
N CYS A 195 0.68 -9.21 12.08
CA CYS A 195 -0.56 -9.89 12.48
C CYS A 195 -1.82 -9.25 11.87
N ALA A 196 -1.77 -7.96 11.54
CA ALA A 196 -2.92 -7.27 10.95
C ALA A 196 -3.17 -7.62 9.48
N TYR A 197 -2.19 -8.21 8.77
CA TYR A 197 -2.37 -8.60 7.36
C TYR A 197 -3.37 -9.73 7.18
N ASP A 198 -3.35 -10.73 8.05
CA ASP A 198 -4.30 -11.84 7.98
C ASP A 198 -4.58 -12.42 9.36
N PRO A 199 -5.83 -12.79 9.67
CA PRO A 199 -6.19 -13.46 10.94
C PRO A 199 -5.46 -14.77 11.18
N ALA A 200 -4.94 -15.42 10.14
CA ALA A 200 -4.12 -16.62 10.26
C ALA A 200 -2.74 -16.35 10.88
N PHE A 201 -2.27 -15.10 10.88
CA PHE A 201 -0.98 -14.74 11.47
C PHE A 201 -1.14 -14.45 12.95
N VAL A 202 -0.71 -15.40 13.78
CA VAL A 202 -0.84 -15.33 15.24
C VAL A 202 0.55 -15.24 15.88
N GLN A 203 0.75 -14.20 16.69
CA GLN A 203 1.99 -14.08 17.48
C GLN A 203 1.93 -15.05 18.68
N ILE A 204 2.80 -16.04 18.68
CA ILE A 204 2.90 -17.06 19.73
C ILE A 204 4.08 -16.82 20.69
N HIS A 205 5.01 -15.98 20.29
CA HIS A 205 6.20 -15.60 21.06
C HIS A 205 6.66 -14.20 20.65
N GLN A 206 7.40 -13.51 21.52
CA GLN A 206 7.94 -12.18 21.18
C GLN A 206 8.77 -12.17 19.87
N SER A 207 9.31 -13.32 19.44
CA SER A 207 10.15 -13.47 18.26
C SER A 207 9.51 -14.35 17.16
N TYR A 208 8.27 -14.80 17.33
CA TYR A 208 7.61 -15.68 16.37
C TYR A 208 6.15 -15.34 16.16
N ILE A 209 5.76 -15.24 14.88
CA ILE A 209 4.39 -15.18 14.41
C ILE A 209 4.20 -16.37 13.47
N ILE A 210 3.24 -17.23 13.70
CA ILE A 210 2.98 -18.39 12.86
C ILE A 210 1.78 -18.15 11.94
N ASN A 211 1.76 -18.83 10.81
CA ASN A 211 0.59 -18.94 9.96
C ASN A 211 -0.21 -20.17 10.41
N MET A 212 -1.36 -19.94 11.01
CA MET A 212 -2.24 -20.99 11.54
C MET A 212 -2.70 -22.00 10.48
N ASN A 213 -2.69 -21.61 9.19
CA ASN A 213 -3.05 -22.53 8.09
C ASN A 213 -2.05 -23.69 7.93
N TYR A 214 -0.82 -23.55 8.48
CA TYR A 214 0.23 -24.58 8.44
C TYR A 214 0.50 -25.23 9.80
N LEU A 215 -0.26 -24.87 10.82
CA LEU A 215 -0.12 -25.51 12.14
C LEU A 215 -0.75 -26.90 12.10
N LEU A 216 0.08 -27.93 12.25
CA LEU A 216 -0.39 -29.32 12.30
C LEU A 216 -0.85 -29.73 13.72
N MET A 217 -0.06 -29.37 14.73
CA MET A 217 -0.38 -29.66 16.12
C MET A 217 0.39 -28.78 17.11
N VAL A 218 -0.07 -28.77 18.34
CA VAL A 218 0.68 -28.23 19.48
C VAL A 218 0.95 -29.37 20.45
N GLN A 219 2.23 -29.70 20.68
CA GLN A 219 2.64 -30.75 21.58
C GLN A 219 3.68 -30.21 22.59
N GLY A 220 3.42 -30.37 23.89
CA GLY A 220 4.33 -29.94 24.95
C GLY A 220 4.62 -28.41 24.93
N GLY A 221 3.69 -27.58 24.42
CA GLY A 221 3.87 -26.14 24.26
C GLY A 221 4.69 -25.74 23.03
N GLN A 222 5.00 -26.67 22.12
CA GLN A 222 5.66 -26.41 20.85
C GLN A 222 4.69 -26.56 19.69
N CYS A 223 4.78 -25.64 18.71
CA CYS A 223 4.04 -25.72 17.45
C CYS A 223 4.78 -26.64 16.47
N ILE A 224 4.07 -27.57 15.86
CA ILE A 224 4.55 -28.51 14.85
C ILE A 224 3.71 -28.37 13.59
#